data_76a5c56c8876c6adae64f584c7b1f64b
#
_entry.id   76a5c56c8876c6adae64f584c7b1f64b
#
_cell.length_a   1.000
_cell.length_b   1.000
_cell.length_c   1.000
_cell.angle_alpha   90.00
_cell.angle_beta   90.00
_cell.angle_gamma   90.00
#
_symmetry.space_group_name_H-M   'P 1'
#
loop_
_entity.id
_entity.type
_entity.pdbx_description
1 polymer ?
#
loop_
_entity_poly.entity_id
_entity_poly.type
_entity_poly.pdbx_seq_one_letter_code
_entity_poly.pdbx_strand_id
1 'polypeptide(L)' 'MSFTGVKVFSATKAREREELGETVTRWIRSNPDSEIVDRVVTQSSDDEFHCLTIVIFFREKARPPAA' A
#
# COMPACT_ATOMS: atom_id res chain seq x y z
N MET A 1 -4.28 3.50 17.03
CA MET A 1 -4.77 2.47 16.13
C MET A 1 -3.71 1.40 15.96
N SER A 2 -4.04 0.14 16.14
CA SER A 2 -3.04 -0.92 16.06
C SER A 2 -3.00 -1.53 14.66
N PHE A 3 -1.82 -1.83 14.20
CA PHE A 3 -1.61 -2.55 12.95
C PHE A 3 -0.61 -3.67 13.19
N THR A 4 -0.64 -4.69 12.33
CA THR A 4 0.27 -5.83 12.44
C THR A 4 1.26 -5.89 11.28
N GLY A 5 1.08 -5.10 10.28
CA GLY A 5 2.00 -5.07 9.14
C GLY A 5 1.93 -3.78 8.36
N VAL A 6 2.95 -3.61 7.54
CA VAL A 6 3.09 -2.44 6.66
C VAL A 6 3.48 -2.94 5.29
N LYS A 7 2.81 -2.42 4.27
CA LYS A 7 3.16 -2.67 2.88
C LYS A 7 3.54 -1.35 2.22
N VAL A 8 4.71 -1.30 1.62
CA VAL A 8 5.23 -0.08 0.99
C VAL A 8 5.27 -0.26 -0.52
N PHE A 9 4.74 0.72 -1.24
CA PHE A 9 4.80 0.78 -2.68
C PHE A 9 5.49 2.08 -3.06
N SER A 10 6.40 2.03 -4.02
CA SER A 10 7.03 3.24 -4.50
C SER A 10 7.25 3.16 -6.00
N ALA A 11 7.24 4.31 -6.65
CA ALA A 11 7.46 4.41 -8.08
C ALA A 11 8.17 5.71 -8.39
N THR A 12 9.12 5.65 -9.29
CA THR A 12 9.95 6.80 -9.68
C THR A 12 9.66 7.22 -11.12
N LYS A 13 9.58 6.27 -12.04
CA LYS A 13 9.31 6.59 -13.44
C LYS A 13 7.86 7.01 -13.63
N ALA A 14 7.61 7.93 -14.55
CA ALA A 14 6.27 8.46 -14.80
C ALA A 14 5.25 7.34 -15.05
N ARG A 15 5.62 6.36 -15.86
CA ARG A 15 4.75 5.24 -16.17
C ARG A 15 4.42 4.40 -14.94
N GLU A 16 5.43 4.16 -14.12
CA GLU A 16 5.24 3.41 -12.87
C GLU A 16 4.33 4.15 -11.91
N ARG A 17 4.47 5.49 -11.83
CA ARG A 17 3.60 6.30 -10.98
C ARG A 17 2.16 6.27 -11.45
N GLU A 18 1.93 6.27 -12.76
CA GLU A 18 0.58 6.17 -13.33
C GLU A 18 -0.06 4.82 -13.01
N GLU A 19 0.73 3.77 -12.95
CA GLU A 19 0.26 2.41 -12.69
C GLU A 19 0.20 2.06 -11.20
N LEU A 20 0.70 2.92 -10.34
CA LEU A 20 0.86 2.61 -8.92
C LEU A 20 -0.48 2.33 -8.24
N GLY A 21 -1.51 3.08 -8.60
CA GLY A 21 -2.84 2.86 -8.04
C GLY A 21 -3.38 1.47 -8.35
N GLU A 22 -3.15 0.99 -9.58
CA GLU A 22 -3.58 -0.35 -9.96
C GLU A 22 -2.79 -1.42 -9.21
N THR A 23 -1.51 -1.18 -9.00
CA THR A 23 -0.66 -2.10 -8.25
C THR A 23 -1.15 -2.23 -6.81
N VAL A 24 -1.46 -1.11 -6.17
CA VAL A 24 -1.99 -1.10 -4.81
C VAL A 24 -3.35 -1.80 -4.75
N THR A 25 -4.22 -1.50 -5.69
CA THR A 25 -5.56 -2.12 -5.75
C THR A 25 -5.44 -3.62 -5.90
N ARG A 26 -4.53 -4.08 -6.76
CA ARG A 26 -4.31 -5.52 -6.96
C ARG A 26 -3.84 -6.19 -5.67
N TRP A 27 -2.95 -5.52 -4.94
CA TRP A 27 -2.48 -6.06 -3.67
C TRP A 27 -3.62 -6.18 -2.66
N ILE A 28 -4.45 -5.15 -2.56
CA ILE A 28 -5.60 -5.14 -1.65
C ILE A 28 -6.55 -6.30 -1.98
N ARG A 29 -6.84 -6.48 -3.27
CA ARG A 29 -7.73 -7.56 -3.71
C ARG A 29 -7.15 -8.94 -3.50
N SER A 30 -5.83 -9.05 -3.54
CA SER A 30 -5.14 -10.32 -3.33
C SER A 30 -4.98 -10.67 -1.85
N ASN A 31 -5.29 -9.73 -0.97
CA ASN A 31 -5.12 -9.92 0.48
C ASN A 31 -6.41 -9.54 1.21
N PRO A 32 -7.52 -10.26 0.95
CA PRO A 32 -8.81 -9.89 1.52
C PRO A 32 -8.89 -10.05 3.04
N ASP A 33 -7.98 -10.82 3.63
CA ASP A 33 -7.91 -10.97 5.08
C ASP A 33 -7.16 -9.84 5.77
N SER A 34 -6.60 -8.92 5.00
CA SER A 34 -5.88 -7.76 5.54
C SER A 34 -6.81 -6.55 5.56
N GLU A 35 -7.05 -6.03 6.76
CA GLU A 35 -7.83 -4.83 6.94
C GLU A 35 -6.91 -3.62 6.90
N ILE A 36 -7.20 -2.67 6.01
CA ILE A 36 -6.43 -1.44 5.91
C ILE A 36 -6.86 -0.52 7.05
N VAL A 37 -5.93 -0.16 7.91
CA VAL A 37 -6.25 0.71 9.05
C VAL A 37 -5.77 2.14 8.86
N ASP A 38 -4.77 2.34 8.01
CA ASP A 38 -4.29 3.68 7.68
C ASP A 38 -3.46 3.65 6.42
N ARG A 39 -3.20 4.80 5.87
CA ARG A 39 -2.33 4.95 4.71
C ARG A 39 -1.61 6.29 4.79
N VAL A 40 -0.40 6.31 4.26
CA VAL A 40 0.37 7.55 4.12
C VAL A 40 0.87 7.62 2.69
N VAL A 41 0.66 8.76 2.05
CA VAL A 41 1.15 8.99 0.70
C VAL A 41 2.15 10.14 0.78
N THR A 42 3.35 9.89 0.29
CA THR A 42 4.40 10.90 0.26
C THR A 42 4.95 11.04 -1.16
N GLN A 43 5.44 12.20 -1.47
CA GLN A 43 6.10 12.47 -2.72
C GLN A 43 7.38 13.23 -2.44
N SER A 44 8.47 12.78 -3.05
CA SER A 44 9.73 13.52 -3.01
C SER A 44 10.17 13.77 -4.45
N SER A 45 10.81 14.92 -4.65
CA SER A 45 11.29 15.32 -5.97
C SER A 45 12.65 15.96 -5.84
N ASP A 46 13.53 15.65 -6.78
CA ASP A 46 14.76 16.38 -6.93
C ASP A 46 14.89 16.82 -8.39
N ASP A 47 16.05 17.28 -8.82
CA ASP A 47 16.23 17.79 -10.18
C ASP A 47 16.05 16.73 -11.26
N GLU A 48 16.17 15.44 -10.90
CA GLU A 48 16.16 14.36 -11.89
C GLU A 48 15.01 13.39 -11.68
N PHE A 49 14.57 13.20 -10.44
CA PHE A 49 13.64 12.13 -10.11
C PHE A 49 12.48 12.62 -9.26
N HIS A 50 11.33 12.01 -9.50
CA HIS A 50 10.15 12.19 -8.68
C HIS A 50 9.79 10.81 -8.12
N CYS A 51 9.70 10.70 -6.81
CA CYS A 51 9.34 9.44 -6.17
C CYS A 51 8.01 9.57 -5.44
N LEU A 52 7.09 8.69 -5.80
CA LEU A 52 5.80 8.59 -5.13
C LEU A 52 5.82 7.34 -4.27
N THR A 53 5.48 7.47 -3.00
CA THR A 53 5.46 6.36 -2.06
C THR A 53 4.10 6.28 -1.39
N ILE A 54 3.54 5.07 -1.36
CA ILE A 54 2.29 4.79 -0.65
C ILE A 54 2.61 3.73 0.40
N VAL A 55 2.32 4.05 1.64
CA VAL A 55 2.50 3.13 2.76
C VAL A 55 1.12 2.71 3.25
N ILE A 56 0.88 1.43 3.28
CA ILE A 56 -0.37 0.86 3.76
C ILE A 56 -0.11 0.19 5.10
N PHE A 57 -0.83 0.63 6.11
CA PHE A 57 -0.82 0.00 7.43
C PHE A 57 -2.02 -0.92 7.50
N PHE A 58 -1.78 -2.17 7.82
CA PHE A 58 -2.86 -3.16 7.85
C PHE A 58 -2.76 -4.03 9.09
N ARG A 59 -3.86 -4.69 9.39
CA ARG A 59 -3.91 -5.76 10.37
C ARG A 59 -4.68 -6.91 9.77
N GLU A 60 -4.38 -8.11 10.23
CA GLU A 60 -5.13 -9.25 9.77
C GLU A 60 -6.50 -9.29 10.45
N LYS A 61 -7.52 -9.55 9.66
CA LYS A 61 -8.87 -9.69 10.18
C LYS A 61 -8.94 -10.93 11.05
N ALA A 62 -9.69 -10.82 12.15
CA ALA A 62 -9.98 -11.99 12.97
C ALA A 62 -10.74 -13.01 12.12
N ARG A 63 -10.26 -14.24 12.11
CA ARG A 63 -10.95 -15.33 11.42
C ARG A 63 -11.90 -15.99 12.39
N PRO A 64 -13.11 -16.33 11.95
CA PRO A 64 -13.99 -17.15 12.80
C PRO A 64 -13.32 -18.49 13.05
N PRO A 65 -13.51 -19.08 14.24
CA PRO A 65 -12.97 -20.40 14.49
C PRO A 65 -13.47 -21.39 13.46
N ALA A 66 -12.59 -22.27 13.02
CA ALA A 66 -12.99 -23.34 12.12
C ALA A 66 -14.05 -24.20 12.80
N ALA A 67 -15.16 -24.33 12.12
CA ALA A 67 -16.25 -25.14 12.64
C ALA A 67 -15.97 -26.62 12.48
#